data_b028a4378f95116e0b37f42f7fcfe5be
#
_entry.id   b028a4378f95116e0b37f42f7fcfe5be
#
_cell.length_a   1.000
_cell.length_b   1.000
_cell.length_c   1.000
_cell.angle_alpha   90.00
_cell.angle_beta   90.00
_cell.angle_gamma   90.00
#
_symmetry.space_group_name_H-M   'P 1'
#
loop_
_entity.id
_entity.type
_entity.pdbx_description
1 polymer ?
#
loop_
_entity_poly.entity_id
_entity_poly.type
_entity_poly.pdbx_seq_one_letter_code
_entity_poly.pdbx_strand_id
1 'polypeptide(L)'
;GSQTSGGSISLLDVHATEINCQSLGGDIKCNNISGKIKIQNSGKGINIENSDGDLEIKSNSGDITINKSNGSLKCEGSFGNIIMKEISGDVESISANGDILLELIYDSSIDGLGIHLETHSGDISLNIPKRLPINLKGTVFQSLSDKDINSEIPMDVYVLKDKVVGTKKFENGNIPINLEVHKGIITIKES
;
A
#
# COMPACT_ATOMS: atom_id res chain seq x y z
N GLY A 1 -16.24 18.71 -3.49
CA GLY A 1 -15.78 18.14 -2.21
C GLY A 1 -16.92 17.81 -1.28
N SER A 2 -16.74 16.83 -0.41
CA SER A 2 -17.72 16.39 0.59
C SER A 2 -17.07 16.37 1.96
N GLN A 3 -17.70 17.02 2.96
CA GLN A 3 -17.18 17.09 4.32
C GLN A 3 -18.27 16.79 5.35
N THR A 4 -17.91 16.05 6.42
CA THR A 4 -18.79 15.80 7.56
C THR A 4 -18.01 15.73 8.86
N SER A 5 -18.60 16.18 9.96
CA SER A 5 -17.98 16.08 11.29
C SER A 5 -18.31 14.79 12.04
N GLY A 6 -19.36 14.05 11.64
CA GLY A 6 -19.74 12.82 12.35
C GLY A 6 -20.44 11.78 11.49
N GLY A 7 -20.83 12.12 10.27
CA GLY A 7 -21.53 11.21 9.36
C GLY A 7 -20.58 10.43 8.45
N SER A 8 -21.11 9.39 7.84
CA SER A 8 -20.42 8.67 6.79
C SER A 8 -20.59 9.36 5.44
N ILE A 9 -19.57 9.20 4.57
CA ILE A 9 -19.61 9.70 3.18
C ILE A 9 -19.70 8.48 2.28
N SER A 10 -20.61 8.53 1.30
CA SER A 10 -20.71 7.52 0.25
C SER A 10 -20.67 8.21 -1.11
N LEU A 11 -19.73 7.81 -1.94
CA LEU A 11 -19.60 8.23 -3.33
C LEU A 11 -19.80 7.03 -4.25
N LEU A 12 -20.66 7.17 -5.23
CA LEU A 12 -20.94 6.13 -6.21
C LEU A 12 -20.97 6.77 -7.61
N ASP A 13 -20.25 6.17 -8.54
CA ASP A 13 -20.22 6.60 -9.95
C ASP A 13 -19.83 8.09 -10.11
N VAL A 14 -18.74 8.51 -9.44
CA VAL A 14 -18.26 9.89 -9.48
C VAL A 14 -17.00 9.99 -10.33
N HIS A 15 -17.12 10.69 -11.45
CA HIS A 15 -16.03 10.95 -12.38
C HIS A 15 -15.79 12.46 -12.47
N ALA A 16 -14.66 12.93 -11.97
CA ALA A 16 -14.38 14.36 -11.88
C ALA A 16 -12.85 14.61 -11.94
N THR A 17 -12.47 15.82 -12.34
CA THR A 17 -11.06 16.22 -12.34
C THR A 17 -10.45 16.13 -10.94
N GLU A 18 -11.24 16.49 -9.92
CA GLU A 18 -10.80 16.44 -8.52
C GLU A 18 -11.96 16.06 -7.58
N ILE A 19 -11.69 15.11 -6.68
CA ILE A 19 -12.61 14.64 -5.63
C ILE A 19 -11.92 14.84 -4.28
N ASN A 20 -12.54 15.62 -3.38
CA ASN A 20 -12.06 15.83 -2.02
C ASN A 20 -13.12 15.37 -1.02
N CYS A 21 -12.75 14.41 -0.12
CA CYS A 21 -13.61 13.86 0.90
C CYS A 21 -12.95 13.95 2.27
N GLN A 22 -13.69 14.45 3.25
CA GLN A 22 -13.22 14.51 4.63
C GLN A 22 -14.31 14.10 5.61
N SER A 23 -14.01 13.15 6.51
CA SER A 23 -14.86 12.78 7.64
C SER A 23 -14.07 12.77 8.94
N LEU A 24 -14.65 13.30 10.02
CA LEU A 24 -14.04 13.27 11.35
C LEU A 24 -14.48 12.05 12.18
N GLY A 25 -15.63 11.44 11.87
CA GLY A 25 -16.17 10.39 12.74
C GLY A 25 -16.87 9.21 12.03
N GLY A 26 -17.21 9.33 10.75
CA GLY A 26 -17.91 8.29 9.99
C GLY A 26 -16.99 7.51 9.05
N ASP A 27 -17.55 6.49 8.42
CA ASP A 27 -16.87 5.75 7.35
C ASP A 27 -16.89 6.55 6.04
N ILE A 28 -15.87 6.34 5.21
CA ILE A 28 -15.87 6.82 3.83
C ILE A 28 -15.91 5.60 2.90
N LYS A 29 -16.93 5.55 2.04
CA LYS A 29 -17.10 4.51 1.02
C LYS A 29 -17.15 5.12 -0.36
N CYS A 30 -16.28 4.65 -1.25
CA CYS A 30 -16.23 5.11 -2.62
C CYS A 30 -16.29 3.89 -3.54
N ASN A 31 -17.11 3.96 -4.59
CA ASN A 31 -17.16 2.93 -5.61
C ASN A 31 -17.30 3.57 -6.99
N ASN A 32 -16.54 3.07 -7.95
CA ASN A 32 -16.49 3.54 -9.32
C ASN A 32 -16.21 5.06 -9.40
N ILE A 33 -15.02 5.45 -8.96
CA ILE A 33 -14.59 6.84 -8.91
C ILE A 33 -13.37 7.07 -9.79
N SER A 34 -13.28 8.23 -10.43
CA SER A 34 -12.09 8.56 -11.22
C SER A 34 -11.69 10.03 -11.15
N GLY A 35 -10.38 10.27 -11.30
CA GLY A 35 -9.74 11.58 -11.28
C GLY A 35 -8.66 11.69 -10.21
N LYS A 36 -8.34 12.94 -9.80
CA LYS A 36 -7.47 13.17 -8.65
C LYS A 36 -8.29 13.14 -7.36
N ILE A 37 -8.06 12.12 -6.53
CA ILE A 37 -8.91 11.81 -5.39
C ILE A 37 -8.12 11.99 -4.11
N LYS A 38 -8.64 12.85 -3.21
CA LYS A 38 -8.08 13.08 -1.88
C LYS A 38 -9.09 12.73 -0.81
N ILE A 39 -8.71 11.81 0.08
CA ILE A 39 -9.57 11.31 1.15
C ILE A 39 -8.85 11.48 2.49
N GLN A 40 -9.54 12.09 3.46
CA GLN A 40 -9.07 12.21 4.83
C GLN A 40 -10.13 11.71 5.80
N ASN A 41 -9.76 10.79 6.67
CA ASN A 41 -10.64 10.27 7.72
C ASN A 41 -9.94 10.27 9.08
N SER A 42 -10.64 10.71 10.11
CA SER A 42 -10.11 10.73 11.48
C SER A 42 -10.72 9.67 12.39
N GLY A 43 -11.87 9.09 12.02
CA GLY A 43 -12.68 8.29 12.95
C GLY A 43 -12.77 6.80 12.64
N LYS A 44 -13.17 6.44 11.43
CA LYS A 44 -13.48 5.04 11.07
C LYS A 44 -12.78 4.63 9.79
N GLY A 45 -13.25 3.56 9.16
CA GLY A 45 -12.63 2.97 7.98
C GLY A 45 -12.84 3.77 6.70
N ILE A 46 -11.95 3.52 5.74
CA ILE A 46 -12.05 3.97 4.36
C ILE A 46 -12.13 2.73 3.49
N ASN A 47 -13.16 2.64 2.66
CA ASN A 47 -13.35 1.56 1.69
C ASN A 47 -13.47 2.15 0.29
N ILE A 48 -12.59 1.74 -0.63
CA ILE A 48 -12.58 2.18 -2.02
C ILE A 48 -12.61 0.96 -2.92
N GLU A 49 -13.55 0.94 -3.85
CA GLU A 49 -13.68 -0.08 -4.87
C GLU A 49 -13.72 0.56 -6.26
N ASN A 50 -13.00 -0.01 -7.22
CA ASN A 50 -12.96 0.44 -8.60
C ASN A 50 -12.59 1.93 -8.73
N SER A 51 -11.33 2.25 -8.57
CA SER A 51 -10.84 3.62 -8.75
C SER A 51 -9.84 3.71 -9.91
N ASP A 52 -9.88 4.84 -10.62
CA ASP A 52 -8.97 5.13 -11.73
C ASP A 52 -8.43 6.56 -11.61
N GLY A 53 -7.11 6.68 -11.51
CA GLY A 53 -6.40 7.95 -11.34
C GLY A 53 -5.57 8.02 -10.06
N ASP A 54 -5.26 9.25 -9.62
CA ASP A 54 -4.37 9.47 -8.48
C ASP A 54 -5.15 9.49 -7.17
N LEU A 55 -4.84 8.58 -6.25
CA LEU A 55 -5.41 8.51 -4.91
C LEU A 55 -4.42 8.99 -3.85
N GLU A 56 -4.79 9.99 -3.06
CA GLU A 56 -4.13 10.40 -1.82
C GLU A 56 -5.07 10.14 -0.63
N ILE A 57 -4.69 9.22 0.25
CA ILE A 57 -5.53 8.77 1.37
C ILE A 57 -4.78 8.96 2.68
N LYS A 58 -5.44 9.60 3.65
CA LYS A 58 -4.93 9.76 5.01
C LYS A 58 -5.98 9.31 6.03
N SER A 59 -5.59 8.39 6.91
CA SER A 59 -6.43 7.92 8.02
C SER A 59 -5.71 8.06 9.35
N ASN A 60 -6.37 8.71 10.32
CA ASN A 60 -5.84 8.71 11.69
C ASN A 60 -6.23 7.45 12.43
N SER A 61 -7.36 6.83 12.08
CA SER A 61 -7.91 5.68 12.78
C SER A 61 -8.83 4.88 11.86
N GLY A 62 -8.83 3.55 12.02
CA GLY A 62 -9.59 2.63 11.19
C GLY A 62 -8.82 2.17 9.95
N ASP A 63 -9.26 1.04 9.43
CA ASP A 63 -8.61 0.39 8.30
C ASP A 63 -8.83 1.16 6.99
N ILE A 64 -7.84 1.10 6.12
CA ILE A 64 -7.94 1.53 4.73
C ILE A 64 -8.02 0.26 3.86
N THR A 65 -9.12 0.10 3.14
CA THR A 65 -9.31 -1.01 2.20
C THR A 65 -9.50 -0.45 0.80
N ILE A 66 -8.66 -0.88 -0.14
CA ILE A 66 -8.73 -0.49 -1.53
C ILE A 66 -8.74 -1.76 -2.38
N ASN A 67 -9.72 -1.87 -3.25
CA ASN A 67 -9.86 -2.97 -4.17
C ASN A 67 -10.04 -2.45 -5.60
N LYS A 68 -9.23 -2.94 -6.53
CA LYS A 68 -9.18 -2.50 -7.93
C LYS A 68 -8.87 -1.01 -8.09
N SER A 69 -7.62 -0.67 -8.00
CA SER A 69 -7.15 0.70 -8.26
C SER A 69 -6.11 0.71 -9.37
N ASN A 70 -6.27 1.64 -10.30
CA ASN A 70 -5.32 1.92 -11.35
C ASN A 70 -4.83 3.37 -11.24
N GLY A 71 -3.51 3.59 -11.40
CA GLY A 71 -2.88 4.90 -11.26
C GLY A 71 -1.98 5.01 -10.02
N SER A 72 -1.68 6.24 -9.58
CA SER A 72 -0.82 6.47 -8.44
C SER A 72 -1.59 6.39 -7.13
N LEU A 73 -1.08 5.63 -6.17
CA LEU A 73 -1.71 5.40 -4.87
C LEU A 73 -0.77 5.82 -3.74
N LYS A 74 -1.18 6.82 -2.97
CA LYS A 74 -0.50 7.25 -1.75
C LYS A 74 -1.39 7.07 -0.53
N CYS A 75 -0.98 6.21 0.42
CA CYS A 75 -1.71 5.92 1.64
C CYS A 75 -0.89 6.23 2.88
N GLU A 76 -1.46 6.97 3.83
CA GLU A 76 -0.88 7.22 5.14
C GLU A 76 -1.88 6.82 6.23
N GLY A 77 -1.50 5.84 7.09
CA GLY A 77 -2.30 5.36 8.22
C GLY A 77 -1.59 5.60 9.55
N SER A 78 -2.30 6.08 10.58
CA SER A 78 -1.74 6.16 11.93
C SER A 78 -2.08 4.93 12.76
N PHE A 79 -3.33 4.48 12.72
CA PHE A 79 -3.82 3.26 13.39
C PHE A 79 -4.79 2.52 12.48
N GLY A 80 -4.65 1.21 12.39
CA GLY A 80 -5.41 0.34 11.51
C GLY A 80 -4.59 -0.20 10.36
N ASN A 81 -5.10 -1.22 9.72
CA ASN A 81 -4.42 -1.91 8.63
C ASN A 81 -4.67 -1.21 7.29
N ILE A 82 -3.71 -1.32 6.38
CA ILE A 82 -3.83 -0.86 5.01
C ILE A 82 -3.87 -2.09 4.10
N ILE A 83 -5.01 -2.34 3.47
CA ILE A 83 -5.25 -3.50 2.62
C ILE A 83 -5.52 -3.02 1.19
N MET A 84 -4.63 -3.35 0.28
CA MET A 84 -4.66 -2.94 -1.13
C MET A 84 -4.66 -4.20 -2.01
N LYS A 85 -5.74 -4.45 -2.73
CA LYS A 85 -5.91 -5.61 -3.59
C LYS A 85 -6.16 -5.24 -5.03
N GLU A 86 -5.68 -6.05 -5.95
CA GLU A 86 -5.83 -5.83 -7.39
C GLU A 86 -5.35 -4.44 -7.81
N ILE A 87 -4.16 -4.06 -7.35
CA ILE A 87 -3.57 -2.75 -7.61
C ILE A 87 -2.67 -2.81 -8.84
N SER A 88 -2.87 -1.85 -9.75
CA SER A 88 -1.97 -1.60 -10.87
C SER A 88 -1.55 -0.12 -10.86
N GLY A 89 -0.25 0.14 -10.74
CA GLY A 89 0.30 1.50 -10.67
C GLY A 89 1.30 1.71 -9.53
N ASP A 90 1.75 2.95 -9.38
CA ASP A 90 2.68 3.32 -8.31
C ASP A 90 2.02 3.24 -6.93
N VAL A 91 2.75 2.72 -5.94
CA VAL A 91 2.24 2.64 -4.56
C VAL A 91 3.27 3.20 -3.58
N GLU A 92 2.87 4.20 -2.83
CA GLU A 92 3.53 4.67 -1.62
C GLU A 92 2.57 4.47 -0.43
N SER A 93 2.92 3.59 0.51
CA SER A 93 2.07 3.32 1.67
C SER A 93 2.87 3.32 2.95
N ILE A 94 2.46 4.17 3.91
CA ILE A 94 3.13 4.34 5.20
C ILE A 94 2.12 4.13 6.32
N SER A 95 2.43 3.20 7.25
CA SER A 95 1.65 2.97 8.47
C SER A 95 2.49 3.24 9.71
N ALA A 96 1.94 3.97 10.67
CA ALA A 96 2.57 4.09 11.97
C ALA A 96 2.33 2.85 12.85
N ASN A 97 1.07 2.36 12.88
CA ASN A 97 0.70 1.15 13.65
C ASN A 97 -0.37 0.39 12.87
N GLY A 98 0.00 -0.73 12.30
CA GLY A 98 -0.86 -1.62 11.53
C GLY A 98 -0.11 -2.29 10.40
N ASP A 99 -0.70 -3.36 9.91
CA ASP A 99 -0.15 -4.17 8.85
C ASP A 99 -0.45 -3.53 7.49
N ILE A 100 0.46 -3.76 6.53
CA ILE A 100 0.26 -3.38 5.14
C ILE A 100 0.20 -4.65 4.30
N LEU A 101 -0.91 -4.85 3.58
CA LEU A 101 -1.05 -5.89 2.57
C LEU A 101 -1.21 -5.25 1.21
N LEU A 102 -0.36 -5.64 0.26
CA LEU A 102 -0.44 -5.24 -1.14
C LEU A 102 -0.49 -6.46 -2.05
N GLU A 103 -1.53 -6.54 -2.86
CA GLU A 103 -1.67 -7.49 -3.97
C GLU A 103 -1.59 -6.74 -5.29
N LEU A 104 -0.49 -6.92 -6.01
CA LEU A 104 -0.29 -6.31 -7.32
C LEU A 104 -0.89 -7.15 -8.43
N ILE A 105 -1.47 -6.49 -9.41
CA ILE A 105 -1.71 -7.04 -10.73
C ILE A 105 -0.77 -6.36 -11.73
N TYR A 106 -0.18 -7.15 -12.62
CA TYR A 106 0.73 -6.60 -13.62
C TYR A 106 -0.04 -6.15 -14.86
N ASP A 107 0.08 -4.88 -15.18
CA ASP A 107 -0.33 -4.32 -16.46
C ASP A 107 0.91 -3.79 -17.19
N SER A 108 1.25 -4.41 -18.32
CA SER A 108 2.41 -4.04 -19.12
C SER A 108 2.32 -2.65 -19.77
N SER A 109 1.16 -2.01 -19.71
CA SER A 109 0.96 -0.64 -20.21
C SER A 109 1.43 0.45 -19.21
N ILE A 110 1.76 0.06 -17.97
CA ILE A 110 2.18 1.00 -16.93
C ILE A 110 3.70 1.10 -16.95
N ASP A 111 4.21 2.21 -17.49
CA ASP A 111 5.61 2.60 -17.37
C ASP A 111 5.85 3.33 -16.04
N GLY A 112 6.97 3.00 -15.39
CA GLY A 112 7.42 3.73 -14.20
C GLY A 112 6.84 3.22 -12.87
N LEU A 113 6.37 1.98 -12.82
CA LEU A 113 5.89 1.35 -11.58
C LEU A 113 6.96 1.39 -10.49
N GLY A 114 6.63 1.95 -9.34
CA GLY A 114 7.45 1.96 -8.14
C GLY A 114 6.63 1.62 -6.90
N ILE A 115 7.18 0.78 -6.03
CA ILE A 115 6.49 0.36 -4.80
C ILE A 115 7.35 0.74 -3.60
N HIS A 116 6.77 1.51 -2.69
CA HIS A 116 7.34 1.79 -1.38
C HIS A 116 6.32 1.53 -0.29
N LEU A 117 6.62 0.56 0.59
CA LEU A 117 5.79 0.22 1.73
C LEU A 117 6.62 0.35 3.01
N GLU A 118 6.11 1.08 4.00
CA GLU A 118 6.76 1.27 5.29
C GLU A 118 5.75 1.10 6.44
N THR A 119 6.11 0.31 7.46
CA THR A 119 5.39 0.27 8.72
C THR A 119 6.33 0.39 9.91
N HIS A 120 5.93 1.21 10.92
CA HIS A 120 6.70 1.32 12.16
C HIS A 120 6.37 0.19 13.14
N SER A 121 5.12 -0.27 13.19
CA SER A 121 4.69 -1.40 14.01
C SER A 121 3.62 -2.18 13.29
N GLY A 122 3.97 -3.34 12.78
CA GLY A 122 3.13 -4.22 11.98
C GLY A 122 3.95 -4.96 10.94
N ASP A 123 3.28 -5.80 10.19
CA ASP A 123 3.87 -6.64 9.17
C ASP A 123 3.60 -6.08 7.76
N ILE A 124 4.51 -6.36 6.83
CA ILE A 124 4.26 -6.12 5.41
C ILE A 124 4.08 -7.44 4.71
N SER A 125 2.95 -7.59 4.01
CA SER A 125 2.65 -8.69 3.11
C SER A 125 2.53 -8.20 1.68
N LEU A 126 3.42 -8.65 0.80
CA LEU A 126 3.45 -8.30 -0.60
C LEU A 126 3.19 -9.54 -1.48
N ASN A 127 2.13 -9.49 -2.29
CA ASN A 127 1.85 -10.49 -3.31
C ASN A 127 2.13 -9.89 -4.69
N ILE A 128 3.01 -10.51 -5.45
CA ILE A 128 3.40 -10.04 -6.78
C ILE A 128 3.12 -11.11 -7.85
N PRO A 129 2.77 -10.68 -9.07
CA PRO A 129 2.65 -11.60 -10.20
C PRO A 129 3.98 -12.26 -10.55
N LYS A 130 3.91 -13.51 -10.98
CA LYS A 130 5.10 -14.25 -11.49
C LYS A 130 5.78 -13.49 -12.63
N ARG A 131 7.11 -13.56 -12.64
CA ARG A 131 7.97 -12.99 -13.68
C ARG A 131 7.92 -11.46 -13.79
N LEU A 132 7.45 -10.77 -12.76
CA LEU A 132 7.55 -9.31 -12.71
C LEU A 132 9.04 -8.88 -12.70
N PRO A 133 9.49 -7.98 -13.60
CA PRO A 133 10.90 -7.56 -13.66
C PRO A 133 11.23 -6.58 -12.53
N ILE A 134 11.41 -7.09 -11.31
CA ILE A 134 11.58 -6.30 -10.10
C ILE A 134 13.04 -6.11 -9.69
N ASN A 135 13.28 -5.02 -8.96
CA ASN A 135 14.44 -4.77 -8.13
C ASN A 135 13.94 -4.58 -6.69
N LEU A 136 13.93 -5.69 -5.93
CA LEU A 136 13.31 -5.76 -4.61
C LEU A 136 14.35 -5.60 -3.51
N LYS A 137 14.04 -4.75 -2.54
CA LYS A 137 14.75 -4.60 -1.28
C LYS A 137 13.77 -4.62 -0.12
N GLY A 138 13.97 -5.53 0.82
CA GLY A 138 13.28 -5.58 2.11
C GLY A 138 14.24 -5.25 3.24
N THR A 139 13.85 -4.43 4.20
CA THR A 139 14.63 -4.09 5.38
C THR A 139 13.76 -4.22 6.62
N VAL A 140 14.22 -5.03 7.58
CA VAL A 140 13.61 -5.10 8.92
C VAL A 140 14.60 -4.53 9.91
N PHE A 141 14.25 -3.39 10.52
CA PHE A 141 15.08 -2.70 11.50
C PHE A 141 14.95 -3.34 12.88
N GLN A 142 15.96 -3.15 13.73
CA GLN A 142 15.99 -3.69 15.09
C GLN A 142 15.80 -5.22 15.14
N SER A 143 16.18 -5.90 14.07
CA SER A 143 16.14 -7.35 13.96
C SER A 143 17.54 -7.95 13.76
N LEU A 144 17.69 -9.18 14.25
CA LEU A 144 18.88 -10.01 14.10
C LEU A 144 18.54 -11.41 13.57
N SER A 145 17.31 -11.60 13.06
CA SER A 145 16.82 -12.88 12.58
C SER A 145 16.56 -12.83 11.08
N ASP A 146 17.22 -13.68 10.31
CA ASP A 146 16.94 -13.87 8.88
C ASP A 146 15.50 -14.33 8.62
N LYS A 147 14.82 -14.88 9.63
CA LYS A 147 13.41 -15.30 9.56
C LYS A 147 12.42 -14.16 9.54
N ASP A 148 12.85 -12.93 9.78
CA ASP A 148 11.97 -11.76 9.73
C ASP A 148 11.71 -11.28 8.30
N ILE A 149 12.41 -11.88 7.31
CA ILE A 149 12.08 -11.76 5.88
C ILE A 149 11.75 -13.14 5.34
N ASN A 150 10.46 -13.39 5.10
CA ASN A 150 9.94 -14.62 4.52
C ASN A 150 9.59 -14.38 3.05
N SER A 151 10.20 -15.12 2.14
CA SER A 151 9.96 -14.92 0.71
C SER A 151 9.87 -16.25 -0.04
N GLU A 152 8.85 -16.39 -0.88
CA GLU A 152 8.75 -17.46 -1.86
C GLU A 152 9.72 -17.26 -3.04
N ILE A 153 10.16 -16.01 -3.23
CA ILE A 153 11.17 -15.65 -4.22
C ILE A 153 12.55 -15.80 -3.59
N PRO A 154 13.49 -16.52 -4.20
CA PRO A 154 14.86 -16.62 -3.69
C PRO A 154 15.50 -15.22 -3.55
N MET A 155 15.88 -14.84 -2.34
CA MET A 155 16.54 -13.58 -2.02
C MET A 155 17.89 -13.80 -1.38
N ASP A 156 18.80 -12.84 -1.56
CA ASP A 156 20.02 -12.75 -0.77
C ASP A 156 19.70 -12.01 0.52
N VAL A 157 19.81 -12.70 1.68
CA VAL A 157 19.47 -12.14 2.99
C VAL A 157 20.74 -11.92 3.82
N TYR A 158 20.89 -10.71 4.34
CA TYR A 158 22.05 -10.29 5.16
C TYR A 158 21.59 -9.83 6.54
N VAL A 159 22.14 -10.46 7.58
CA VAL A 159 21.93 -10.03 8.96
C VAL A 159 23.05 -9.05 9.32
N LEU A 160 22.69 -7.81 9.59
CA LEU A 160 23.58 -6.72 9.99
C LEU A 160 23.48 -6.46 11.50
N LYS A 161 24.25 -5.49 12.00
CA LYS A 161 24.30 -5.21 13.44
C LYS A 161 22.94 -4.88 14.09
N ASP A 162 22.07 -4.22 13.36
CA ASP A 162 20.81 -3.65 13.86
C ASP A 162 19.62 -3.85 12.90
N LYS A 163 19.81 -4.61 11.82
CA LYS A 163 18.77 -4.86 10.81
C LYS A 163 19.06 -6.08 9.97
N VAL A 164 18.02 -6.59 9.35
CA VAL A 164 18.08 -7.62 8.31
C VAL A 164 17.70 -7.00 6.97
N VAL A 165 18.48 -7.30 5.95
CA VAL A 165 18.24 -6.79 4.60
C VAL A 165 18.17 -7.97 3.63
N GLY A 166 17.07 -8.07 2.92
CA GLY A 166 16.88 -9.00 1.81
C GLY A 166 16.88 -8.25 0.48
N THR A 167 17.56 -8.79 -0.52
CA THR A 167 17.59 -8.19 -1.86
C THR A 167 17.36 -9.22 -2.95
N LYS A 168 16.67 -8.80 -4.01
CA LYS A 168 16.50 -9.57 -5.24
C LYS A 168 16.45 -8.64 -6.44
N LYS A 169 17.29 -8.90 -7.41
CA LYS A 169 17.26 -8.22 -8.70
C LYS A 169 17.09 -9.25 -9.81
N PHE A 170 16.04 -9.13 -10.60
CA PHE A 170 15.89 -9.91 -11.82
C PHE A 170 16.69 -9.28 -12.95
N GLU A 171 17.10 -10.10 -13.94
CA GLU A 171 17.67 -9.58 -15.19
C GLU A 171 16.65 -8.60 -15.83
N ASN A 172 17.10 -7.39 -16.16
CA ASN A 172 16.25 -6.30 -16.62
C ASN A 172 15.20 -5.81 -15.60
N GLY A 173 15.38 -6.10 -14.29
CA GLY A 173 14.51 -5.58 -13.24
C GLY A 173 14.57 -4.07 -13.18
N ASN A 174 13.50 -3.39 -13.62
CA ASN A 174 13.35 -1.94 -13.64
C ASN A 174 12.28 -1.44 -12.67
N ILE A 175 11.48 -2.33 -12.08
CA ILE A 175 10.46 -1.98 -11.11
C ILE A 175 11.07 -1.96 -9.70
N PRO A 176 11.34 -0.79 -9.11
CA PRO A 176 11.86 -0.71 -7.75
C PRO A 176 10.76 -1.05 -6.74
N ILE A 177 11.07 -1.98 -5.85
CA ILE A 177 10.23 -2.32 -4.70
C ILE A 177 11.06 -2.16 -3.44
N ASN A 178 10.64 -1.26 -2.55
CA ASN A 178 11.26 -1.02 -1.26
C ASN A 178 10.27 -1.29 -0.13
N LEU A 179 10.61 -2.21 0.77
CA LEU A 179 9.80 -2.60 1.90
C LEU A 179 10.59 -2.32 3.19
N GLU A 180 10.01 -1.57 4.13
CA GLU A 180 10.65 -1.18 5.37
C GLU A 180 9.75 -1.47 6.57
N VAL A 181 10.27 -2.26 7.52
CA VAL A 181 9.57 -2.62 8.77
C VAL A 181 10.46 -2.28 9.95
N HIS A 182 9.94 -1.52 10.91
CA HIS A 182 10.68 -1.20 12.13
C HIS A 182 10.43 -2.22 13.24
N LYS A 183 9.19 -2.72 13.38
CA LYS A 183 8.82 -3.81 14.31
C LYS A 183 7.79 -4.71 13.65
N GLY A 184 8.20 -5.91 13.27
CA GLY A 184 7.38 -6.87 12.55
C GLY A 184 8.21 -7.64 11.53
N ILE A 185 7.54 -8.26 10.59
CA ILE A 185 8.15 -9.10 9.55
C ILE A 185 7.74 -8.66 8.14
N ILE A 186 8.52 -9.08 7.16
CA ILE A 186 8.19 -8.95 5.73
C ILE A 186 7.87 -10.34 5.17
N THR A 187 6.73 -10.47 4.52
CA THR A 187 6.34 -11.67 3.78
C THR A 187 6.11 -11.34 2.31
N ILE A 188 6.77 -12.08 1.41
CA ILE A 188 6.67 -11.88 -0.03
C ILE A 188 6.20 -13.18 -0.67
N LYS A 189 5.11 -13.12 -1.44
CA LYS A 189 4.53 -14.25 -2.17
C LYS A 189 4.48 -13.96 -3.65
N GLU A 190 4.49 -15.03 -4.43
CA GLU A 190 4.34 -14.99 -5.87
C GLU A 190 3.04 -15.69 -6.28
N SER A 191 2.16 -14.97 -6.98
CA SER A 191 0.82 -15.43 -7.38
C SER A 191 0.73 -15.79 -8.87
#